data_b5c51aa1bbbbce911797c5e29029d60b
#
_entry.id   b5c51aa1bbbbce911797c5e29029d60b
#
_cell.length_a   1.000
_cell.length_b   1.000
_cell.length_c   1.000
_cell.angle_alpha   90.00
_cell.angle_beta   90.00
_cell.angle_gamma   90.00
#
_symmetry.space_group_name_H-M   'P 1'
#
loop_
_entity.id
_entity.type
_entity.pdbx_description
1 polymer ?
#
loop_
_entity_poly.entity_id
_entity_poly.type
_entity_poly.pdbx_seq_one_letter_code
_entity_poly.pdbx_strand_id
1 'polypeptide(L)'
;MNTKPLVTIIIPCYNGEKYVDRCLDCIHKQDYTELQVLFVDDCSSDGSVERASRHPGVTILRSEQNGGSSYSRNRGIREARGKYIHFFDVDDQISSHFYERLVEAAERNDADMAFAGMVNEAAPQYTQLFSKERVFTDVEEMMRATYVGKWGYAWRYLIRTDLIREHELSFPLGRYCEDLPFSFRAVYYADRIVTVPGAEYFYRRNEGSLLLDPDRHKAVQADRQEMIADIRRFAREHHFRIPGLEVGRLQYLLRKIRYRLFPPRHG
;
A
#
# COMPACT_ATOMS: atom_id res chain seq x y z
N MET A 1 -11.75 29.80 -7.44
CA MET A 1 -11.49 29.13 -6.16
C MET A 1 -10.86 27.79 -6.50
N ASN A 2 -9.64 27.55 -6.03
CA ASN A 2 -8.98 26.25 -6.30
C ASN A 2 -9.65 25.23 -5.38
N THR A 3 -10.53 24.39 -5.90
CA THR A 3 -11.19 23.33 -5.13
C THR A 3 -10.14 22.27 -4.78
N LYS A 4 -10.04 21.91 -3.50
CA LYS A 4 -9.16 20.82 -3.06
C LYS A 4 -9.53 19.53 -3.82
N PRO A 5 -8.56 18.75 -4.34
CA PRO A 5 -8.86 17.52 -5.08
C PRO A 5 -9.49 16.45 -4.18
N LEU A 6 -10.48 15.72 -4.70
CA LEU A 6 -11.09 14.59 -4.00
C LEU A 6 -10.08 13.43 -3.90
N VAL A 7 -9.96 12.84 -2.72
CA VAL A 7 -9.20 11.59 -2.47
C VAL A 7 -10.18 10.45 -2.19
N THR A 8 -10.07 9.36 -2.92
CA THR A 8 -10.80 8.12 -2.62
C THR A 8 -9.97 7.24 -1.72
N ILE A 9 -10.52 6.89 -0.55
CA ILE A 9 -9.92 5.95 0.39
C ILE A 9 -10.63 4.60 0.22
N ILE A 10 -9.89 3.56 -0.13
CA ILE A 10 -10.40 2.21 -0.31
C ILE A 10 -9.96 1.36 0.88
N ILE A 11 -10.93 0.87 1.66
CA ILE A 11 -10.71 0.10 2.88
C ILE A 11 -11.25 -1.32 2.67
N PRO A 12 -10.42 -2.30 2.28
CA PRO A 12 -10.84 -3.69 2.26
C PRO A 12 -11.03 -4.20 3.69
N CYS A 13 -12.12 -4.92 3.94
CA CYS A 13 -12.41 -5.49 5.25
C CYS A 13 -13.00 -6.89 5.11
N TYR A 14 -12.48 -7.83 5.90
CA TYR A 14 -13.06 -9.14 6.13
C TYR A 14 -12.92 -9.53 7.59
N ASN A 15 -14.06 -9.66 8.31
CA ASN A 15 -14.10 -9.98 9.74
C ASN A 15 -13.18 -9.08 10.58
N GLY A 16 -13.29 -7.76 10.35
CA GLY A 16 -12.46 -6.74 10.98
C GLY A 16 -13.17 -5.93 12.07
N GLU A 17 -14.28 -6.41 12.63
CA GLU A 17 -15.16 -5.68 13.55
C GLU A 17 -14.40 -4.86 14.60
N LYS A 18 -13.40 -5.46 15.23
CA LYS A 18 -12.63 -4.83 16.32
C LYS A 18 -11.77 -3.63 15.88
N TYR A 19 -11.59 -3.43 14.56
CA TYR A 19 -10.74 -2.37 14.02
C TYR A 19 -11.52 -1.23 13.37
N VAL A 20 -12.75 -1.50 12.91
CA VAL A 20 -13.56 -0.59 12.07
C VAL A 20 -13.69 0.81 12.68
N ASP A 21 -14.13 0.90 13.94
CA ASP A 21 -14.35 2.20 14.58
C ASP A 21 -13.06 3.01 14.66
N ARG A 22 -11.95 2.38 15.07
CA ARG A 22 -10.64 3.04 15.16
C ARG A 22 -10.12 3.52 13.80
N CYS A 23 -10.31 2.69 12.76
CA CYS A 23 -9.94 3.01 11.38
C CYS A 23 -10.72 4.24 10.88
N LEU A 24 -12.05 4.19 10.96
CA LEU A 24 -12.90 5.26 10.44
C LEU A 24 -12.78 6.55 11.26
N ASP A 25 -12.63 6.45 12.58
CA ASP A 25 -12.33 7.60 13.44
C ASP A 25 -10.99 8.28 13.04
N CYS A 26 -9.98 7.50 12.70
CA CYS A 26 -8.69 8.01 12.24
C CYS A 26 -8.82 8.82 10.93
N ILE A 27 -9.72 8.39 10.04
CA ILE A 27 -10.03 9.09 8.79
C ILE A 27 -10.85 10.35 9.07
N HIS A 28 -11.87 10.29 9.93
CA HIS A 28 -12.70 11.45 10.27
C HIS A 28 -11.95 12.55 11.01
N LYS A 29 -10.84 12.22 11.68
CA LYS A 29 -9.97 13.19 12.39
C LYS A 29 -8.92 13.84 11.49
N GLN A 30 -8.93 13.56 10.19
CA GLN A 30 -8.01 14.20 9.26
C GLN A 30 -8.43 15.66 9.01
N ASP A 31 -7.42 16.54 8.87
CA ASP A 31 -7.66 17.95 8.54
C ASP A 31 -8.11 18.15 7.08
N TYR A 32 -7.91 17.15 6.25
CA TYR A 32 -8.36 17.12 4.86
C TYR A 32 -9.77 16.54 4.75
N THR A 33 -10.71 17.32 4.18
CA THR A 33 -12.16 17.00 4.18
C THR A 33 -12.69 16.46 2.86
N GLU A 34 -11.97 16.69 1.74
CA GLU A 34 -12.41 16.22 0.42
C GLU A 34 -12.09 14.73 0.26
N LEU A 35 -12.85 13.89 0.95
CA LEU A 35 -12.65 12.45 1.02
C LEU A 35 -13.88 11.69 0.54
N GLN A 36 -13.68 10.69 -0.32
CA GLN A 36 -14.62 9.61 -0.60
C GLN A 36 -14.13 8.37 0.15
N VAL A 37 -14.88 7.90 1.14
CA VAL A 37 -14.52 6.71 1.92
C VAL A 37 -15.33 5.52 1.42
N LEU A 38 -14.65 4.54 0.84
CA LEU A 38 -15.20 3.28 0.35
C LEU A 38 -14.79 2.14 1.29
N PHE A 39 -15.71 1.70 2.14
CA PHE A 39 -15.56 0.51 2.95
C PHE A 39 -16.01 -0.71 2.14
N VAL A 40 -15.04 -1.54 1.72
CA VAL A 40 -15.31 -2.69 0.85
C VAL A 40 -15.33 -3.96 1.69
N ASP A 41 -16.54 -4.37 2.07
CA ASP A 41 -16.77 -5.58 2.85
C ASP A 41 -16.68 -6.83 1.96
N ASP A 42 -15.76 -7.70 2.29
CA ASP A 42 -15.47 -8.94 1.58
C ASP A 42 -16.25 -10.13 2.15
N CYS A 43 -17.58 -9.97 2.31
CA CYS A 43 -18.48 -10.97 2.86
C CYS A 43 -18.20 -11.30 4.34
N SER A 44 -18.04 -10.27 5.19
CA SER A 44 -17.87 -10.47 6.64
C SER A 44 -19.12 -11.10 7.28
N SER A 45 -18.87 -11.95 8.28
CA SER A 45 -19.89 -12.60 9.10
C SER A 45 -19.99 -12.03 10.53
N ASP A 46 -19.10 -11.10 10.88
CA ASP A 46 -19.07 -10.37 12.16
C ASP A 46 -19.79 -9.01 12.08
N GLY A 47 -19.66 -8.16 13.08
CA GLY A 47 -20.26 -6.82 13.15
C GLY A 47 -19.57 -5.74 12.31
N SER A 48 -18.62 -6.08 11.40
CA SER A 48 -17.85 -5.11 10.60
C SER A 48 -18.74 -4.12 9.84
N VAL A 49 -19.75 -4.63 9.12
CA VAL A 49 -20.66 -3.81 8.32
C VAL A 49 -21.55 -2.93 9.20
N GLU A 50 -22.05 -3.49 10.31
CA GLU A 50 -22.87 -2.74 11.25
C GLU A 50 -22.10 -1.58 11.87
N ARG A 51 -20.84 -1.80 12.28
CA ARG A 51 -19.97 -0.73 12.80
C ARG A 51 -19.72 0.33 11.74
N ALA A 52 -19.31 -0.06 10.53
CA ALA A 52 -19.04 0.87 9.45
C ALA A 52 -20.26 1.75 9.11
N SER A 53 -21.49 1.19 9.18
CA SER A 53 -22.73 1.92 8.90
C SER A 53 -23.05 3.03 9.89
N ARG A 54 -22.45 3.03 11.08
CA ARG A 54 -22.61 4.08 12.11
C ARG A 54 -21.76 5.31 11.81
N HIS A 55 -20.79 5.20 10.92
CA HIS A 55 -19.91 6.31 10.56
C HIS A 55 -20.49 7.10 9.38
N PRO A 56 -20.70 8.42 9.53
CA PRO A 56 -21.28 9.25 8.46
C PRO A 56 -20.30 9.37 7.29
N GLY A 57 -20.83 9.48 6.07
CA GLY A 57 -20.03 9.70 4.85
C GLY A 57 -19.28 8.47 4.34
N VAL A 58 -19.43 7.31 4.97
CA VAL A 58 -18.84 6.05 4.52
C VAL A 58 -19.78 5.36 3.53
N THR A 59 -19.28 5.04 2.35
CA THR A 59 -19.99 4.21 1.37
C THR A 59 -19.58 2.75 1.56
N ILE A 60 -20.55 1.88 1.83
CA ILE A 60 -20.32 0.46 2.04
C ILE A 60 -20.58 -0.31 0.74
N LEU A 61 -19.56 -1.04 0.28
CA LEU A 61 -19.61 -1.92 -0.89
C LEU A 61 -19.52 -3.36 -0.40
N ARG A 62 -20.64 -4.05 -0.31
CA ARG A 62 -20.69 -5.42 0.23
C ARG A 62 -20.55 -6.47 -0.88
N SER A 63 -19.63 -7.44 -0.71
CA SER A 63 -19.46 -8.59 -1.60
C SER A 63 -20.37 -9.75 -1.21
N GLU A 64 -20.85 -10.50 -2.21
CA GLU A 64 -21.69 -11.69 -1.98
C GLU A 64 -20.88 -12.91 -1.51
N GLN A 65 -19.59 -12.92 -1.84
CA GLN A 65 -18.65 -13.98 -1.47
C GLN A 65 -17.26 -13.38 -1.18
N ASN A 66 -16.46 -14.08 -0.38
CA ASN A 66 -15.11 -13.68 -0.06
C ASN A 66 -14.21 -13.83 -1.31
N GLY A 67 -13.70 -12.71 -1.81
CA GLY A 67 -12.81 -12.63 -2.97
C GLY A 67 -11.36 -12.24 -2.63
N GLY A 68 -11.10 -11.90 -1.35
CA GLY A 68 -9.81 -11.44 -0.85
C GLY A 68 -9.54 -9.96 -1.05
N SER A 69 -8.42 -9.49 -0.49
CA SER A 69 -7.99 -8.08 -0.51
C SER A 69 -7.85 -7.50 -1.92
N SER A 70 -7.32 -8.29 -2.85
CA SER A 70 -7.19 -7.91 -4.27
C SER A 70 -8.53 -7.60 -4.91
N TYR A 71 -9.52 -8.47 -4.70
CA TYR A 71 -10.86 -8.29 -5.24
C TYR A 71 -11.50 -6.99 -4.69
N SER A 72 -11.39 -6.80 -3.38
CA SER A 72 -11.92 -5.62 -2.70
C SER A 72 -11.26 -4.33 -3.16
N ARG A 73 -9.92 -4.29 -3.27
CA ARG A 73 -9.19 -3.13 -3.79
C ARG A 73 -9.55 -2.83 -5.25
N ASN A 74 -9.61 -3.85 -6.11
CA ASN A 74 -10.01 -3.68 -7.52
C ASN A 74 -11.44 -3.19 -7.65
N ARG A 75 -12.36 -3.63 -6.80
CA ARG A 75 -13.72 -3.12 -6.74
C ARG A 75 -13.75 -1.65 -6.32
N GLY A 76 -12.98 -1.28 -5.29
CA GLY A 76 -12.84 0.11 -4.87
C GLY A 76 -12.27 1.01 -5.97
N ILE A 77 -11.29 0.55 -6.76
CA ILE A 77 -10.74 1.28 -7.92
C ILE A 77 -11.85 1.62 -8.93
N ARG A 78 -12.74 0.68 -9.23
CA ARG A 78 -13.85 0.92 -10.18
C ARG A 78 -14.85 1.99 -9.70
N GLU A 79 -15.07 2.07 -8.38
CA GLU A 79 -16.01 3.01 -7.73
C GLU A 79 -15.35 4.35 -7.34
N ALA A 80 -14.04 4.45 -7.53
CA ALA A 80 -13.27 5.64 -7.18
C ALA A 80 -13.63 6.84 -8.06
N ARG A 81 -13.91 7.99 -7.42
CA ARG A 81 -14.22 9.27 -8.06
C ARG A 81 -13.17 10.34 -7.81
N GLY A 82 -12.25 10.07 -6.87
CA GLY A 82 -11.20 11.00 -6.49
C GLY A 82 -10.14 11.15 -7.59
N LYS A 83 -9.48 12.31 -7.60
CA LYS A 83 -8.26 12.54 -8.38
C LYS A 83 -7.14 11.60 -7.94
N TYR A 84 -7.12 11.29 -6.64
CA TYR A 84 -6.17 10.37 -6.02
C TYR A 84 -6.89 9.19 -5.36
N ILE A 85 -6.21 8.05 -5.31
CA ILE A 85 -6.62 6.87 -4.55
C ILE A 85 -5.60 6.60 -3.45
N HIS A 86 -6.10 6.23 -2.26
CA HIS A 86 -5.34 5.65 -1.17
C HIS A 86 -5.95 4.30 -0.79
N PHE A 87 -5.13 3.27 -0.68
CA PHE A 87 -5.52 1.98 -0.11
C PHE A 87 -5.20 2.01 1.37
N PHE A 88 -6.17 1.73 2.23
CA PHE A 88 -5.99 1.82 3.67
C PHE A 88 -6.44 0.53 4.35
N ASP A 89 -5.52 -0.16 5.01
CA ASP A 89 -5.85 -1.41 5.69
C ASP A 89 -6.60 -1.11 7.01
N VAL A 90 -7.71 -1.84 7.26
CA VAL A 90 -8.67 -1.54 8.33
C VAL A 90 -8.07 -1.59 9.74
N ASP A 91 -6.95 -2.27 9.91
CA ASP A 91 -6.27 -2.48 11.19
C ASP A 91 -5.14 -1.48 11.48
N ASP A 92 -4.80 -0.59 10.54
CA ASP A 92 -3.73 0.38 10.63
C ASP A 92 -4.19 1.80 11.04
N GLN A 93 -3.26 2.76 11.08
CA GLN A 93 -3.50 4.17 11.38
C GLN A 93 -2.59 5.09 10.55
N ILE A 94 -2.97 6.38 10.49
CA ILE A 94 -2.21 7.43 9.79
C ILE A 94 -2.09 8.66 10.71
N SER A 95 -1.08 9.52 10.46
CA SER A 95 -0.94 10.80 11.15
C SER A 95 -2.09 11.77 10.81
N SER A 96 -2.39 12.73 11.68
CA SER A 96 -3.53 13.66 11.55
C SER A 96 -3.51 14.50 10.27
N HIS A 97 -2.33 14.86 9.78
CA HIS A 97 -2.14 15.67 8.57
C HIS A 97 -1.76 14.83 7.34
N PHE A 98 -2.06 13.53 7.35
CA PHE A 98 -1.60 12.60 6.33
C PHE A 98 -2.06 12.98 4.92
N TYR A 99 -3.36 13.14 4.72
CA TYR A 99 -3.90 13.49 3.40
C TYR A 99 -3.56 14.92 2.99
N GLU A 100 -3.62 15.88 3.89
CA GLU A 100 -3.27 17.28 3.58
C GLU A 100 -1.84 17.37 3.03
N ARG A 101 -0.87 16.79 3.74
CA ARG A 101 0.54 16.82 3.32
C ARG A 101 0.80 16.11 2.01
N LEU A 102 0.20 14.93 1.82
CA LEU A 102 0.39 14.16 0.58
C LEU A 102 -0.24 14.85 -0.62
N VAL A 103 -1.46 15.38 -0.48
CA VAL A 103 -2.15 16.08 -1.56
C VAL A 103 -1.42 17.38 -1.90
N GLU A 104 -1.04 18.19 -0.92
CA GLU A 104 -0.29 19.43 -1.17
C GLU A 104 1.03 19.17 -1.88
N ALA A 105 1.78 18.13 -1.47
CA ALA A 105 3.03 17.78 -2.12
C ALA A 105 2.81 17.27 -3.54
N ALA A 106 1.78 16.43 -3.77
CA ALA A 106 1.43 15.92 -5.09
C ALA A 106 1.01 17.06 -6.05
N GLU A 107 0.12 17.97 -5.60
CA GLU A 107 -0.35 19.08 -6.43
C GLU A 107 0.78 20.09 -6.73
N ARG A 108 1.56 20.48 -5.73
CA ARG A 108 2.66 21.43 -5.90
C ARG A 108 3.72 20.97 -6.86
N ASN A 109 3.98 19.66 -6.90
CA ASN A 109 5.02 19.06 -7.72
C ASN A 109 4.47 18.40 -8.99
N ASP A 110 3.16 18.46 -9.23
CA ASP A 110 2.49 17.73 -10.31
C ASP A 110 2.91 16.25 -10.35
N ALA A 111 2.89 15.61 -9.18
CA ALA A 111 3.35 14.24 -9.01
C ALA A 111 2.22 13.22 -9.21
N ASP A 112 2.54 12.09 -9.84
CA ASP A 112 1.60 10.97 -10.04
C ASP A 112 1.40 10.17 -8.77
N MET A 113 2.44 10.13 -7.92
CA MET A 113 2.38 9.45 -6.64
C MET A 113 3.07 10.28 -5.55
N ALA A 114 2.46 10.32 -4.35
CA ALA A 114 3.04 10.93 -3.16
C ALA A 114 3.22 9.87 -2.07
N PHE A 115 4.47 9.64 -1.67
CA PHE A 115 4.84 8.58 -0.73
C PHE A 115 4.96 9.10 0.70
N ALA A 116 4.24 8.46 1.61
CA ALA A 116 4.33 8.66 3.04
C ALA A 116 5.49 7.90 3.69
N GLY A 117 5.94 8.37 4.84
CA GLY A 117 6.77 7.59 5.74
C GLY A 117 5.99 6.38 6.29
N MET A 118 6.69 5.35 6.72
CA MET A 118 6.13 4.18 7.37
C MET A 118 6.76 3.99 8.74
N VAL A 119 5.94 3.92 9.77
CA VAL A 119 6.32 3.47 11.11
C VAL A 119 5.89 2.02 11.25
N ASN A 120 6.85 1.11 11.37
CA ASN A 120 6.55 -0.30 11.59
C ASN A 120 6.63 -0.62 13.08
N GLU A 121 5.48 -0.63 13.76
CA GLU A 121 5.41 -0.91 15.21
C GLU A 121 5.81 -2.35 15.56
N ALA A 122 5.58 -3.29 14.64
CA ALA A 122 5.91 -4.70 14.84
C ALA A 122 7.40 -5.00 14.70
N ALA A 123 8.09 -4.23 13.86
CA ALA A 123 9.51 -4.40 13.53
C ALA A 123 10.16 -3.04 13.26
N PRO A 124 10.49 -2.26 14.33
CA PRO A 124 10.97 -0.87 14.21
C PRO A 124 12.19 -0.69 13.32
N GLN A 125 13.01 -1.73 13.15
CA GLN A 125 14.16 -1.73 12.23
C GLN A 125 13.78 -1.61 10.75
N TYR A 126 12.50 -1.78 10.40
CA TYR A 126 11.96 -1.57 9.05
C TYR A 126 11.19 -0.26 8.91
N THR A 127 11.16 0.57 9.95
CA THR A 127 10.61 1.94 9.86
C THR A 127 11.37 2.75 8.81
N GLN A 128 10.63 3.47 7.98
CA GLN A 128 11.16 4.27 6.88
C GLN A 128 10.49 5.64 6.89
N LEU A 129 11.20 6.64 7.40
CA LEU A 129 10.74 8.02 7.43
C LEU A 129 11.51 8.85 6.40
N PHE A 130 10.84 9.87 5.87
CA PHE A 130 11.47 10.85 5.01
C PHE A 130 11.83 12.10 5.81
N SER A 131 13.09 12.53 5.77
CA SER A 131 13.56 13.72 6.49
C SER A 131 13.31 15.02 5.73
N LYS A 132 13.07 14.94 4.41
CA LYS A 132 12.78 16.07 3.54
C LYS A 132 11.94 15.64 2.35
N GLU A 133 11.21 16.59 1.78
CA GLU A 133 10.52 16.42 0.52
C GLU A 133 11.53 16.28 -0.63
N ARG A 134 11.33 15.29 -1.47
CA ARG A 134 12.14 15.08 -2.66
C ARG A 134 11.26 14.61 -3.81
N VAL A 135 11.53 15.18 -4.99
CA VAL A 135 10.88 14.78 -6.24
C VAL A 135 11.85 13.92 -7.04
N PHE A 136 11.32 12.88 -7.67
CA PHE A 136 12.06 11.97 -8.53
C PHE A 136 11.33 11.81 -9.86
N THR A 137 12.08 11.78 -10.96
CA THR A 137 11.59 11.61 -12.33
C THR A 137 12.31 10.47 -13.06
N ASP A 138 13.37 9.95 -12.49
CA ASP A 138 14.05 8.76 -12.97
C ASP A 138 13.50 7.51 -12.28
N VAL A 139 13.08 6.54 -13.06
CA VAL A 139 12.39 5.33 -12.55
C VAL A 139 13.26 4.49 -11.61
N GLU A 140 14.57 4.41 -11.85
CA GLU A 140 15.48 3.67 -10.95
C GLU A 140 15.63 4.40 -9.61
N GLU A 141 15.73 5.74 -9.64
CA GLU A 141 15.76 6.56 -8.42
C GLU A 141 14.45 6.48 -7.65
N MET A 142 13.29 6.52 -8.35
CA MET A 142 11.97 6.31 -7.76
C MET A 142 11.90 4.99 -7.00
N MET A 143 12.28 3.89 -7.64
CA MET A 143 12.25 2.56 -7.03
C MET A 143 13.23 2.45 -5.84
N ARG A 144 14.40 3.07 -5.92
CA ARG A 144 15.37 3.11 -4.81
C ARG A 144 14.83 3.91 -3.63
N ALA A 145 14.25 5.08 -3.89
CA ALA A 145 13.73 5.97 -2.85
C ALA A 145 12.53 5.38 -2.11
N THR A 146 11.69 4.62 -2.82
CA THR A 146 10.46 4.03 -2.28
C THR A 146 10.63 2.57 -1.85
N TYR A 147 11.75 1.95 -2.16
CA TYR A 147 12.01 0.52 -1.98
C TYR A 147 11.00 -0.40 -2.69
N VAL A 148 10.24 0.12 -3.64
CA VAL A 148 9.33 -0.67 -4.47
C VAL A 148 10.14 -1.66 -5.31
N GLY A 149 9.62 -2.87 -5.46
CA GLY A 149 10.37 -4.01 -5.99
C GLY A 149 10.90 -4.95 -4.90
N LYS A 150 11.25 -4.41 -3.71
CA LYS A 150 11.53 -5.18 -2.50
C LYS A 150 10.31 -5.29 -1.58
N TRP A 151 9.56 -4.19 -1.46
CA TRP A 151 8.33 -4.04 -0.67
C TRP A 151 7.25 -3.42 -1.55
N GLY A 152 6.05 -3.97 -1.54
CA GLY A 152 4.95 -3.52 -2.40
C GLY A 152 3.97 -2.54 -1.76
N TYR A 153 3.92 -2.45 -0.50
CA TYR A 153 3.02 -1.69 0.40
C TYR A 153 2.13 -0.63 -0.29
N ALA A 154 0.97 -1.05 -0.82
CA ALA A 154 0.04 -0.17 -1.55
C ALA A 154 -0.58 0.93 -0.67
N TRP A 155 -0.64 0.73 0.64
CA TRP A 155 -1.16 1.67 1.62
C TRP A 155 -0.22 2.86 1.92
N ARG A 156 0.96 2.89 1.34
CA ARG A 156 2.02 3.83 1.67
C ARG A 156 2.00 5.12 0.86
N TYR A 157 1.10 5.27 -0.09
CA TYR A 157 1.12 6.38 -1.02
C TYR A 157 -0.27 6.79 -1.50
N LEU A 158 -0.41 8.04 -1.92
CA LEU A 158 -1.45 8.44 -2.85
C LEU A 158 -1.00 8.18 -4.27
N ILE A 159 -1.93 7.75 -5.12
CA ILE A 159 -1.71 7.53 -6.55
C ILE A 159 -2.79 8.22 -7.37
N ARG A 160 -2.44 8.88 -8.47
CA ARG A 160 -3.42 9.43 -9.41
C ARG A 160 -4.31 8.33 -9.96
N THR A 161 -5.61 8.58 -9.94
CA THR A 161 -6.60 7.64 -10.48
C THR A 161 -6.40 7.43 -11.98
N ASP A 162 -6.00 8.48 -12.70
CA ASP A 162 -5.75 8.40 -14.15
C ASP A 162 -4.56 7.50 -14.46
N LEU A 163 -3.47 7.52 -13.67
CA LEU A 163 -2.35 6.59 -13.85
C LEU A 163 -2.81 5.11 -13.76
N ILE A 164 -3.71 4.80 -12.81
CA ILE A 164 -4.27 3.45 -12.68
C ILE A 164 -5.10 3.09 -13.92
N ARG A 165 -5.91 4.01 -14.42
CA ARG A 165 -6.82 3.78 -15.55
C ARG A 165 -6.09 3.68 -16.88
N GLU A 166 -5.15 4.58 -17.14
CA GLU A 166 -4.38 4.62 -18.40
C GLU A 166 -3.52 3.37 -18.59
N HIS A 167 -3.00 2.82 -17.50
CA HIS A 167 -2.15 1.63 -17.53
C HIS A 167 -2.86 0.35 -17.06
N GLU A 168 -4.20 0.39 -16.91
CA GLU A 168 -5.05 -0.75 -16.51
C GLU A 168 -4.51 -1.48 -15.28
N LEU A 169 -3.95 -0.72 -14.31
CA LEU A 169 -3.35 -1.30 -13.12
C LEU A 169 -4.40 -1.99 -12.24
N SER A 170 -4.13 -3.22 -11.85
CA SER A 170 -5.00 -4.00 -10.99
C SER A 170 -4.20 -4.94 -10.09
N PHE A 171 -4.78 -5.29 -8.95
CA PHE A 171 -4.22 -6.29 -8.06
C PHE A 171 -4.52 -7.69 -8.59
N PRO A 172 -3.52 -8.60 -8.69
CA PRO A 172 -3.74 -9.99 -9.10
C PRO A 172 -4.62 -10.71 -8.08
N LEU A 173 -5.65 -11.42 -8.58
CA LEU A 173 -6.64 -12.10 -7.73
C LEU A 173 -6.09 -13.42 -7.16
N GLY A 174 -6.54 -13.75 -5.92
CA GLY A 174 -6.29 -15.04 -5.30
C GLY A 174 -4.82 -15.29 -4.94
N ARG A 175 -4.05 -14.25 -4.68
CA ARG A 175 -2.62 -14.32 -4.35
C ARG A 175 -2.30 -13.50 -3.11
N TYR A 176 -1.30 -13.95 -2.36
CA TYR A 176 -0.63 -13.14 -1.34
C TYR A 176 0.44 -12.25 -1.99
N CYS A 177 0.80 -11.15 -1.31
CA CYS A 177 1.78 -10.17 -1.79
C CYS A 177 1.39 -9.53 -3.13
N GLU A 178 0.12 -9.40 -3.39
CA GLU A 178 -0.51 -8.82 -4.57
C GLU A 178 -0.20 -7.34 -4.77
N ASP A 179 0.14 -6.67 -3.67
CA ASP A 179 0.57 -5.28 -3.64
C ASP A 179 1.93 -5.07 -4.31
N LEU A 180 2.79 -6.09 -4.31
CA LEU A 180 4.14 -6.01 -4.86
C LEU A 180 4.14 -5.73 -6.38
N PRO A 181 3.48 -6.52 -7.25
CA PRO A 181 3.43 -6.22 -8.69
C PRO A 181 2.60 -4.97 -9.02
N PHE A 182 1.55 -4.67 -8.24
CA PHE A 182 0.78 -3.46 -8.42
C PHE A 182 1.63 -2.21 -8.20
N SER A 183 2.26 -2.10 -7.04
CA SER A 183 3.10 -0.94 -6.70
C SER A 183 4.32 -0.80 -7.60
N PHE A 184 4.89 -1.94 -8.04
CA PHE A 184 6.02 -1.94 -8.98
C PHE A 184 5.62 -1.32 -10.32
N ARG A 185 4.50 -1.74 -10.90
CA ARG A 185 4.00 -1.17 -12.15
C ARG A 185 3.57 0.28 -11.99
N ALA A 186 2.94 0.63 -10.88
CA ALA A 186 2.55 2.00 -10.58
C ALA A 186 3.76 2.94 -10.59
N VAL A 187 4.86 2.57 -9.91
CA VAL A 187 6.09 3.38 -9.90
C VAL A 187 6.79 3.37 -11.26
N TYR A 188 6.73 2.26 -12.00
CA TYR A 188 7.31 2.17 -13.33
C TYR A 188 6.65 3.12 -14.34
N TYR A 189 5.33 3.25 -14.28
CA TYR A 189 4.57 4.09 -15.20
C TYR A 189 4.42 5.55 -14.75
N ALA A 190 4.76 5.86 -13.50
CA ALA A 190 4.74 7.23 -13.01
C ALA A 190 5.84 8.06 -13.66
N ASP A 191 5.51 9.24 -14.15
CA ASP A 191 6.48 10.23 -14.64
C ASP A 191 7.17 10.94 -13.48
N ARG A 192 6.47 11.09 -12.35
CA ARG A 192 6.96 11.84 -11.20
C ARG A 192 6.41 11.31 -9.89
N ILE A 193 7.29 11.10 -8.93
CA ILE A 193 6.90 10.80 -7.54
C ILE A 193 7.48 11.84 -6.58
N VAL A 194 6.81 12.04 -5.45
CA VAL A 194 7.30 12.87 -4.36
C VAL A 194 7.29 12.08 -3.05
N THR A 195 8.38 12.20 -2.24
CA THR A 195 8.44 11.67 -0.87
C THR A 195 8.13 12.78 0.12
N VAL A 196 7.23 12.51 1.08
CA VAL A 196 6.61 13.54 1.92
C VAL A 196 6.96 13.32 3.39
N PRO A 197 7.75 14.21 4.01
CA PRO A 197 8.05 14.14 5.43
C PRO A 197 6.82 14.53 6.27
N GLY A 198 6.67 13.88 7.44
CA GLY A 198 5.59 14.17 8.39
C GLY A 198 4.21 13.66 7.96
N ALA A 199 4.08 13.00 6.82
CA ALA A 199 2.96 12.13 6.49
C ALA A 199 3.38 10.71 6.82
N GLU A 200 2.75 10.10 7.83
CA GLU A 200 3.21 8.83 8.38
C GLU A 200 2.07 7.83 8.43
N TYR A 201 2.35 6.63 7.91
CA TYR A 201 1.49 5.46 8.01
C TYR A 201 2.02 4.54 9.12
N PHE A 202 1.16 4.17 10.08
CA PHE A 202 1.49 3.33 11.22
C PHE A 202 1.03 1.91 10.95
N TYR A 203 1.96 1.08 10.49
CA TYR A 203 1.71 -0.34 10.28
C TYR A 203 1.74 -1.08 11.63
N ARG A 204 0.61 -1.63 12.02
CA ARG A 204 0.41 -2.28 13.30
C ARG A 204 0.47 -3.79 13.18
N ARG A 205 1.05 -4.43 14.19
CA ARG A 205 1.00 -5.87 14.31
C ARG A 205 -0.28 -6.29 15.04
N ASN A 206 -1.06 -7.14 14.38
CA ASN A 206 -2.28 -7.69 14.96
C ASN A 206 -2.16 -9.21 15.09
N GLU A 207 -2.82 -9.78 16.12
CA GLU A 207 -2.79 -11.23 16.40
C GLU A 207 -3.37 -12.08 15.25
N GLY A 208 -4.21 -11.50 14.39
CA GLY A 208 -4.79 -12.13 13.20
C GLY A 208 -4.02 -11.87 11.90
N SER A 209 -2.79 -11.30 11.97
CA SER A 209 -2.01 -11.00 10.76
C SER A 209 -1.73 -12.27 9.97
N LEU A 210 -2.05 -12.25 8.67
CA LEU A 210 -1.81 -13.34 7.72
C LEU A 210 -0.34 -13.81 7.71
N LEU A 211 0.58 -12.89 7.98
CA LEU A 211 2.03 -13.17 8.01
C LEU A 211 2.46 -13.97 9.25
N LEU A 212 1.61 -14.06 10.28
CA LEU A 212 1.90 -14.77 11.53
C LEU A 212 1.29 -16.17 11.58
N ASP A 213 0.47 -16.54 10.60
CA ASP A 213 -0.15 -17.85 10.50
C ASP A 213 0.88 -18.87 9.95
N PRO A 214 1.37 -19.83 10.77
CA PRO A 214 2.36 -20.81 10.33
C PRO A 214 1.86 -21.69 9.17
N ASP A 215 0.56 -21.97 9.13
CA ASP A 215 -0.04 -22.83 8.11
C ASP A 215 -0.09 -22.14 6.75
N ARG A 216 -0.17 -20.82 6.74
CA ARG A 216 -0.14 -19.99 5.52
C ARG A 216 1.25 -19.59 5.07
N HIS A 217 2.26 -19.72 5.93
CA HIS A 217 3.62 -19.27 5.64
C HIS A 217 4.18 -19.82 4.33
N LYS A 218 3.95 -21.12 4.03
CA LYS A 218 4.42 -21.73 2.78
C LYS A 218 3.71 -21.14 1.55
N ALA A 219 2.41 -20.93 1.64
CA ALA A 219 1.63 -20.31 0.57
C ALA A 219 2.06 -18.88 0.30
N VAL A 220 2.23 -18.06 1.36
CA VAL A 220 2.72 -16.68 1.27
C VAL A 220 4.12 -16.62 0.63
N GLN A 221 5.02 -17.55 0.99
CA GLN A 221 6.36 -17.63 0.40
C GLN A 221 6.31 -18.02 -1.09
N ALA A 222 5.47 -18.97 -1.45
CA ALA A 222 5.29 -19.40 -2.85
C ALA A 222 4.73 -18.25 -3.71
N ASP A 223 3.65 -17.64 -3.28
CA ASP A 223 3.04 -16.50 -3.98
C ASP A 223 4.01 -15.32 -4.08
N ARG A 224 4.76 -15.01 -3.02
CA ARG A 224 5.78 -13.96 -3.09
C ARG A 224 6.84 -14.24 -4.15
N GLN A 225 7.27 -15.49 -4.30
CA GLN A 225 8.23 -15.86 -5.36
C GLN A 225 7.61 -15.69 -6.75
N GLU A 226 6.33 -16.04 -6.90
CA GLU A 226 5.59 -15.88 -8.15
C GLU A 226 5.41 -14.39 -8.51
N MET A 227 5.05 -13.54 -7.53
CA MET A 227 4.94 -12.10 -7.73
C MET A 227 6.30 -11.45 -8.10
N ILE A 228 7.39 -11.92 -7.50
CA ILE A 228 8.75 -11.49 -7.91
C ILE A 228 9.08 -11.97 -9.33
N ALA A 229 8.68 -13.18 -9.72
CA ALA A 229 8.88 -13.69 -11.06
C ALA A 229 8.07 -12.89 -12.10
N ASP A 230 6.86 -12.47 -11.75
CA ASP A 230 6.02 -11.59 -12.56
C ASP A 230 6.67 -10.22 -12.78
N ILE A 231 7.15 -9.57 -11.72
CA ILE A 231 7.89 -8.31 -11.81
C ILE A 231 9.14 -8.46 -12.72
N ARG A 232 9.88 -9.58 -12.57
CA ARG A 232 11.07 -9.83 -13.40
C ARG A 232 10.72 -10.07 -14.86
N ARG A 233 9.58 -10.69 -15.15
CA ARG A 233 9.08 -10.88 -16.52
C ARG A 233 8.76 -9.51 -17.12
N PHE A 234 7.95 -8.71 -16.43
CA PHE A 234 7.63 -7.34 -16.82
C PHE A 234 8.89 -6.51 -17.11
N ALA A 235 9.86 -6.52 -16.19
CA ALA A 235 11.10 -5.77 -16.36
C ALA A 235 11.92 -6.19 -17.58
N ARG A 236 11.94 -7.50 -17.91
CA ARG A 236 12.59 -8.00 -19.13
C ARG A 236 11.89 -7.53 -20.40
N GLU A 237 10.55 -7.59 -20.42
CA GLU A 237 9.72 -7.13 -21.54
C GLU A 237 9.92 -5.64 -21.84
N HIS A 238 10.15 -4.86 -20.80
CA HIS A 238 10.37 -3.42 -20.87
C HIS A 238 11.86 -3.00 -20.88
N HIS A 239 12.79 -3.97 -21.01
CA HIS A 239 14.25 -3.74 -20.99
C HIS A 239 14.73 -2.95 -19.76
N PHE A 240 14.07 -3.12 -18.62
CA PHE A 240 14.31 -2.41 -17.38
C PHE A 240 15.08 -3.25 -16.36
N ARG A 241 16.06 -2.64 -15.67
CA ARG A 241 16.76 -3.28 -14.56
C ARG A 241 16.12 -2.90 -13.24
N ILE A 242 15.74 -3.90 -12.43
CA ILE A 242 15.07 -3.66 -11.14
C ILE A 242 16.11 -3.33 -10.06
N PRO A 243 16.17 -2.08 -9.55
CA PRO A 243 17.10 -1.72 -8.50
C PRO A 243 16.88 -2.55 -7.22
N GLY A 244 17.94 -3.17 -6.70
CA GLY A 244 17.89 -3.92 -5.44
C GLY A 244 17.41 -5.36 -5.54
N LEU A 245 16.89 -5.83 -6.69
CA LEU A 245 16.66 -7.25 -6.98
C LEU A 245 17.82 -7.90 -7.75
N GLU A 246 18.84 -7.14 -8.10
CA GLU A 246 20.10 -7.64 -8.68
C GLU A 246 21.02 -8.28 -7.63
N VAL A 247 20.48 -9.07 -6.72
CA VAL A 247 21.31 -9.92 -5.88
C VAL A 247 21.74 -11.09 -6.75
N GLY A 248 22.89 -10.94 -7.39
CA GLY A 248 23.53 -12.04 -8.09
C GLY A 248 23.60 -13.27 -7.17
N ARG A 249 23.52 -14.49 -7.73
CA ARG A 249 23.61 -15.76 -6.98
C ARG A 249 24.71 -15.74 -5.91
N LEU A 250 25.83 -15.08 -6.17
CA LEU A 250 26.97 -14.94 -5.27
C LEU A 250 26.65 -14.06 -4.05
N GLN A 251 26.01 -12.92 -4.23
CA GLN A 251 25.61 -12.04 -3.11
C GLN A 251 24.51 -12.66 -2.26
N TYR A 252 23.58 -13.40 -2.86
CA TYR A 252 22.58 -14.18 -2.12
C TYR A 252 23.24 -15.27 -1.29
N LEU A 253 24.24 -16.00 -1.83
CA LEU A 253 25.01 -16.99 -1.10
C LEU A 253 25.80 -16.37 0.05
N LEU A 254 26.51 -15.27 -0.20
CA LEU A 254 27.27 -14.52 0.80
C LEU A 254 26.37 -13.98 1.92
N ARG A 255 25.16 -13.52 1.59
CA ARG A 255 24.17 -13.10 2.58
C ARG A 255 23.65 -14.28 3.41
N LYS A 256 23.39 -15.43 2.79
CA LYS A 256 22.99 -16.67 3.48
C LYS A 256 24.08 -17.18 4.42
N ILE A 257 25.36 -17.11 3.98
CA ILE A 257 26.54 -17.47 4.80
C ILE A 257 26.69 -16.50 5.97
N ARG A 258 26.56 -15.19 5.73
CA ARG A 258 26.62 -14.16 6.78
C ARG A 258 25.52 -14.33 7.83
N TYR A 259 24.26 -14.60 7.41
CA TYR A 259 23.16 -14.87 8.35
C TYR A 259 23.37 -16.18 9.15
N ARG A 260 24.02 -17.17 8.56
CA ARG A 260 24.34 -18.44 9.24
C ARG A 260 25.47 -18.30 10.25
N LEU A 261 26.47 -17.46 9.95
CA LEU A 261 27.65 -17.24 10.81
C LEU A 261 27.42 -16.15 11.87
N PHE A 262 26.55 -15.18 11.57
CA PHE A 262 26.24 -14.06 12.45
C PHE A 262 24.72 -13.83 12.45
N PRO A 263 23.94 -14.68 13.15
CA PRO A 263 22.51 -14.45 13.29
C PRO A 263 22.27 -13.12 14.01
N PRO A 264 21.24 -12.35 13.63
CA PRO A 264 20.88 -11.14 14.34
C PRO A 264 20.62 -11.50 15.80
N ARG A 265 21.27 -10.80 16.73
CA ARG A 265 21.00 -10.93 18.16
C ARG A 265 19.56 -10.48 18.38
N HIS A 266 18.71 -11.42 18.80
CA HIS A 266 17.40 -11.10 19.31
C HIS A 266 17.61 -10.40 20.67
N GLY A 267 17.41 -9.07 20.69
CA GLY A 267 17.27 -8.28 21.90
C GLY A 267 15.80 -8.05 22.19
#